data_8ddfa505ed51918c018f57eef3615015
#
_entry.id   8ddfa505ed51918c018f57eef3615015
#
_cell.length_a   1.000
_cell.length_b   1.000
_cell.length_c   1.000
_cell.angle_alpha   90.00
_cell.angle_beta   90.00
_cell.angle_gamma   90.00
#
_symmetry.space_group_name_H-M   'P 1'
#
loop_
_entity.id
_entity.type
_entity.pdbx_description
1 polymer ?
#
loop_
_entity_poly.entity_id
_entity_poly.type
_entity_poly.pdbx_seq_one_letter_code
_entity_poly.pdbx_strand_id
1 'polypeptide(L)'
;MPEATSVLRLARLDRPIATVMRRHWISTSPQLSLYEAELLMRVAGMRQVPVVADAALVGMLAHRDLLRAALEQVLEHPLDLVKDLLANVTVSEMMDREPPTAAPGESLIEVARRMVNEHLGCLPVVEAEGDRRLMVGLVVESDLLRLAYAPAGAAGS
;
A
#
# COMPACT_ATOMS: atom_id res chain seq x y z
N MET A 1 -27.03 -20.30 16.44
CA MET A 1 -25.85 -20.99 15.85
C MET A 1 -25.01 -20.02 15.01
N PRO A 2 -24.42 -18.99 15.59
CA PRO A 2 -23.59 -18.06 14.83
C PRO A 2 -22.19 -18.59 14.48
N GLU A 3 -21.71 -19.62 15.18
CA GLU A 3 -20.31 -20.08 15.06
C GLU A 3 -20.02 -20.84 13.76
N ALA A 4 -20.91 -21.68 13.27
CA ALA A 4 -20.68 -22.46 12.05
C ALA A 4 -20.60 -21.57 10.80
N THR A 5 -21.37 -20.50 10.75
CA THR A 5 -21.35 -19.55 9.63
C THR A 5 -20.07 -18.70 9.63
N SER A 6 -19.56 -18.36 10.81
CA SER A 6 -18.29 -17.63 10.96
C SER A 6 -17.09 -18.49 10.59
N VAL A 7 -17.06 -19.76 11.00
CA VAL A 7 -15.97 -20.68 10.67
C VAL A 7 -15.92 -20.97 9.17
N LEU A 8 -17.07 -21.17 8.53
CA LEU A 8 -17.16 -21.37 7.07
C LEU A 8 -16.77 -20.10 6.28
N ARG A 9 -17.06 -18.91 6.80
CA ARG A 9 -16.58 -17.65 6.21
C ARG A 9 -15.07 -17.51 6.35
N LEU A 10 -14.52 -17.83 7.51
CA LEU A 10 -13.08 -17.81 7.75
C LEU A 10 -12.34 -18.83 6.87
N ALA A 11 -12.87 -20.03 6.72
CA ALA A 11 -12.29 -21.04 5.83
C ALA A 11 -12.28 -20.63 4.35
N ARG A 12 -13.22 -19.79 3.92
CA ARG A 12 -13.22 -19.19 2.57
C ARG A 12 -12.17 -18.10 2.39
N LEU A 13 -11.73 -17.50 3.48
CA LEU A 13 -10.68 -16.47 3.49
C LEU A 13 -9.28 -17.08 3.68
N ASP A 14 -9.22 -18.37 4.07
CA ASP A 14 -7.95 -19.07 4.22
C ASP A 14 -7.43 -19.57 2.87
N ARG A 15 -6.97 -18.64 2.07
CA ARG A 15 -6.39 -18.87 0.75
C ARG A 15 -5.17 -17.96 0.55
N PRO A 16 -4.25 -18.33 -0.37
CA PRO A 16 -3.09 -17.49 -0.63
C PRO A 16 -3.47 -16.10 -1.12
N ILE A 17 -2.73 -15.09 -0.66
CA ILE A 17 -2.95 -13.70 -1.05
C ILE A 17 -2.84 -13.49 -2.57
N ALA A 18 -2.07 -14.33 -3.26
CA ALA A 18 -1.96 -14.33 -4.71
C ALA A 18 -3.29 -14.45 -5.45
N THR A 19 -4.32 -15.05 -4.80
CA THR A 19 -5.65 -15.23 -5.39
C THR A 19 -6.50 -13.96 -5.38
N VAL A 20 -6.13 -12.96 -4.58
CA VAL A 20 -6.91 -11.73 -4.36
C VAL A 20 -6.11 -10.45 -4.57
N MET A 21 -4.79 -10.52 -4.62
CA MET A 21 -3.94 -9.36 -4.85
C MET A 21 -4.23 -8.74 -6.23
N ARG A 22 -4.13 -7.43 -6.31
CA ARG A 22 -4.14 -6.72 -7.58
C ARG A 22 -2.83 -6.99 -8.32
N ARG A 23 -2.92 -7.28 -9.60
CA ARG A 23 -1.76 -7.47 -10.49
C ARG A 23 -1.40 -6.20 -11.26
N HIS A 24 -2.27 -5.20 -11.21
CA HIS A 24 -2.05 -3.86 -11.72
C HIS A 24 -2.22 -2.88 -10.58
N TRP A 25 -1.23 -2.03 -10.37
CA TRP A 25 -1.21 -1.06 -9.29
C TRP A 25 -0.59 0.25 -9.73
N ILE A 26 -0.85 1.28 -8.97
CA ILE A 26 -0.19 2.58 -9.11
C ILE A 26 1.03 2.58 -8.18
N SER A 27 2.15 3.03 -8.70
CA SER A 27 3.40 3.21 -7.96
C SER A 27 4.03 4.54 -8.33
N THR A 28 4.94 5.00 -7.47
CA THR A 28 5.80 6.15 -7.76
C THR A 28 7.25 5.71 -7.90
N SER A 29 8.09 6.59 -8.38
CA SER A 29 9.52 6.34 -8.47
C SER A 29 10.28 7.12 -7.40
N PRO A 30 11.46 6.64 -6.98
CA PRO A 30 12.26 7.32 -5.96
C PRO A 30 12.77 8.70 -6.39
N GLN A 31 12.84 8.98 -7.67
CA GLN A 31 13.34 10.25 -8.22
C GLN A 31 12.28 11.35 -8.34
N LEU A 32 10.99 11.00 -8.29
CA LEU A 32 9.93 12.00 -8.31
C LEU A 32 9.99 12.90 -7.08
N SER A 33 9.53 14.14 -7.25
CA SER A 33 9.39 15.07 -6.12
C SER A 33 8.20 14.67 -5.25
N LEU A 34 8.22 15.11 -3.99
CA LEU A 34 7.08 14.94 -3.09
C LEU A 34 5.81 15.62 -3.62
N TYR A 35 5.97 16.74 -4.34
CA TYR A 35 4.85 17.42 -4.97
C TYR A 35 4.17 16.56 -6.04
N GLU A 36 4.95 15.92 -6.92
CA GLU A 36 4.43 15.01 -7.94
C GLU A 36 3.80 13.75 -7.33
N ALA A 37 4.43 13.20 -6.28
CA ALA A 37 3.88 12.06 -5.56
C ALA A 37 2.56 12.40 -4.85
N GLU A 38 2.43 13.59 -4.25
CA GLU A 38 1.18 14.06 -3.65
C GLU A 38 0.07 14.17 -4.70
N LEU A 39 0.37 14.75 -5.84
CA LEU A 39 -0.59 14.85 -6.94
C LEU A 39 -1.06 13.47 -7.40
N LEU A 40 -0.13 12.52 -7.55
CA LEU A 40 -0.44 11.13 -7.90
C LEU A 40 -1.37 10.47 -6.86
N MET A 41 -1.04 10.60 -5.58
CA MET A 41 -1.83 10.02 -4.49
C MET A 41 -3.23 10.63 -4.42
N ARG A 42 -3.35 11.93 -4.61
CA ARG A 42 -4.62 12.66 -4.60
C ARG A 42 -5.52 12.24 -5.77
N VAL A 43 -4.98 12.18 -6.99
CA VAL A 43 -5.73 11.77 -8.18
C VAL A 43 -6.14 10.30 -8.09
N ALA A 44 -5.28 9.44 -7.56
CA ALA A 44 -5.55 8.01 -7.40
C ALA A 44 -6.42 7.68 -6.17
N GLY A 45 -6.67 8.64 -5.28
CA GLY A 45 -7.40 8.41 -4.03
C GLY A 45 -6.66 7.50 -3.05
N MET A 46 -5.33 7.51 -3.09
CA MET A 46 -4.47 6.66 -2.28
C MET A 46 -3.81 7.45 -1.14
N ARG A 47 -3.69 6.85 0.03
CA ARG A 47 -2.97 7.40 1.19
C ARG A 47 -1.57 6.81 1.37
N GLN A 48 -1.27 5.75 0.65
CA GLN A 48 0.02 5.08 0.61
C GLN A 48 0.27 4.64 -0.82
N VAL A 49 1.50 4.76 -1.27
CA VAL A 49 1.89 4.36 -2.63
C VAL A 49 3.24 3.62 -2.58
N PRO A 50 3.34 2.46 -3.23
CA PRO A 50 4.62 1.78 -3.33
C PRO A 50 5.59 2.58 -4.20
N VAL A 51 6.85 2.57 -3.78
CA VAL A 51 7.96 3.18 -4.52
C VAL A 51 8.72 2.05 -5.21
N VAL A 52 8.72 2.10 -6.53
CA VAL A 52 9.26 1.03 -7.39
C VAL A 52 10.36 1.57 -8.30
N ALA A 53 11.43 0.84 -8.40
CA ALA A 53 12.52 1.08 -9.33
C ALA A 53 12.94 -0.25 -9.98
N ASP A 54 12.99 -0.31 -11.31
CA ASP A 54 13.34 -1.51 -12.06
C ASP A 54 12.55 -2.77 -11.62
N ALA A 55 11.24 -2.63 -11.52
CA ALA A 55 10.29 -3.64 -11.03
C ALA A 55 10.46 -4.08 -9.57
N ALA A 56 11.45 -3.55 -8.85
CA ALA A 56 11.68 -3.84 -7.44
C ALA A 56 11.03 -2.80 -6.53
N LEU A 57 10.43 -3.27 -5.44
CA LEU A 57 9.99 -2.41 -4.35
C LEU A 57 11.22 -1.87 -3.63
N VAL A 58 11.36 -0.54 -3.59
CA VAL A 58 12.47 0.15 -2.91
C VAL A 58 12.00 0.93 -1.69
N GLY A 59 10.71 1.11 -1.53
CA GLY A 59 10.14 1.81 -0.39
C GLY A 59 8.62 1.96 -0.47
N MET A 60 8.09 2.69 0.49
CA MET A 60 6.69 3.08 0.59
C MET A 60 6.60 4.54 0.99
N LEU A 61 5.74 5.29 0.34
CA LEU A 61 5.44 6.67 0.71
C LEU A 61 4.01 6.75 1.23
N ALA A 62 3.84 7.28 2.43
CA ALA A 62 2.53 7.51 3.02
C ALA A 62 2.17 9.00 2.99
N HIS A 63 0.89 9.31 2.89
CA HIS A 63 0.39 10.68 2.93
C HIS A 63 0.80 11.42 4.21
N ARG A 64 0.93 10.71 5.34
CA ARG A 64 1.44 11.26 6.60
C ARG A 64 2.89 11.75 6.50
N ASP A 65 3.71 11.12 5.65
CA ASP A 65 5.11 11.53 5.44
C ASP A 65 5.16 12.86 4.69
N LEU A 66 4.27 13.02 3.72
CA LEU A 66 4.07 14.31 3.02
C LEU A 66 3.60 15.40 3.96
N LEU A 67 2.62 15.08 4.82
CA LEU A 67 2.10 16.01 5.81
C LEU A 67 3.19 16.44 6.80
N ARG A 68 4.01 15.49 7.28
CA ARG A 68 5.15 15.78 8.15
C ARG A 68 6.14 16.72 7.48
N ALA A 69 6.56 16.40 6.24
CA ALA A 69 7.46 17.24 5.47
C ALA A 69 6.89 18.65 5.26
N ALA A 70 5.61 18.76 4.93
CA ALA A 70 4.94 20.05 4.77
C ALA A 70 4.90 20.85 6.08
N LEU A 71 4.59 20.21 7.22
CA LEU A 71 4.57 20.88 8.52
C LEU A 71 5.95 21.39 8.95
N GLU A 72 6.99 20.62 8.74
CA GLU A 72 8.37 21.03 9.00
C GLU A 72 8.72 22.31 8.21
N GLN A 73 8.30 22.35 6.94
CA GLN A 73 8.55 23.53 6.10
C GLN A 73 7.70 24.75 6.51
N VAL A 74 6.43 24.55 6.90
CA VAL A 74 5.53 25.63 7.32
C VAL A 74 6.03 26.34 8.59
N LEU A 75 6.68 25.62 9.49
CA LEU A 75 7.24 26.21 10.71
C LEU A 75 8.40 27.16 10.43
N GLU A 76 9.10 26.97 9.33
CA GLU A 76 10.30 27.72 8.97
C GLU A 76 10.07 28.72 7.81
N HIS A 77 9.01 28.51 7.01
CA HIS A 77 8.77 29.25 5.77
C HIS A 77 7.30 29.65 5.59
N PRO A 78 7.01 30.73 4.83
CA PRO A 78 5.66 31.09 4.43
C PRO A 78 4.96 29.96 3.63
N LEU A 79 3.64 29.84 3.80
CA LEU A 79 2.83 28.78 3.18
C LEU A 79 2.92 28.71 1.65
N ASP A 80 3.08 29.83 0.98
CA ASP A 80 3.22 29.92 -0.47
C ASP A 80 4.52 29.30 -1.00
N LEU A 81 5.55 29.18 -0.15
CA LEU A 81 6.80 28.53 -0.51
C LEU A 81 6.80 27.00 -0.28
N VAL A 82 5.87 26.47 0.50
CA VAL A 82 5.84 25.03 0.86
C VAL A 82 5.74 24.14 -0.38
N LYS A 83 4.93 24.53 -1.36
CA LYS A 83 4.80 23.80 -2.63
C LYS A 83 6.15 23.74 -3.38
N ASP A 84 6.85 24.82 -3.46
CA ASP A 84 8.15 24.89 -4.15
C ASP A 84 9.21 24.10 -3.39
N LEU A 85 9.16 24.10 -2.07
CA LEU A 85 10.04 23.29 -1.23
C LEU A 85 9.79 21.81 -1.41
N LEU A 86 8.52 21.37 -1.43
CA LEU A 86 8.17 19.98 -1.70
C LEU A 86 8.53 19.53 -3.11
N ALA A 87 8.57 20.45 -4.07
CA ALA A 87 9.04 20.17 -5.43
C ALA A 87 10.55 19.88 -5.51
N ASN A 88 11.31 20.28 -4.51
CA ASN A 88 12.76 20.04 -4.43
C ASN A 88 13.17 18.87 -3.54
N VAL A 89 12.23 18.24 -2.86
CA VAL A 89 12.46 17.03 -2.05
C VAL A 89 12.00 15.81 -2.85
N THR A 90 12.84 14.78 -2.94
CA THR A 90 12.51 13.55 -3.66
C THR A 90 11.78 12.56 -2.77
N VAL A 91 11.03 11.67 -3.40
CA VAL A 91 10.39 10.52 -2.74
C VAL A 91 11.42 9.69 -1.98
N SER A 92 12.59 9.46 -2.57
CA SER A 92 13.69 8.72 -1.98
C SER A 92 14.17 9.27 -0.62
N GLU A 93 14.07 10.57 -0.41
CA GLU A 93 14.49 11.23 0.84
C GLU A 93 13.50 11.02 1.97
N MET A 94 12.22 10.75 1.66
CA MET A 94 11.14 10.67 2.65
C MET A 94 10.48 9.29 2.77
N MET A 95 10.68 8.39 1.82
CA MET A 95 10.06 7.07 1.82
C MET A 95 10.54 6.20 2.98
N ASP A 96 9.68 5.31 3.46
CA ASP A 96 10.08 4.19 4.30
C ASP A 96 10.77 3.15 3.40
N ARG A 97 12.04 2.83 3.70
CA ARG A 97 12.86 1.89 2.92
C ARG A 97 12.64 0.44 3.30
N GLU A 98 12.03 0.19 4.45
CA GLU A 98 11.74 -1.14 4.98
C GLU A 98 10.24 -1.30 5.29
N PRO A 99 9.36 -1.07 4.30
CA PRO A 99 7.93 -1.21 4.50
C PRO A 99 7.54 -2.66 4.75
N PRO A 100 6.44 -2.91 5.45
CA PRO A 100 5.86 -4.24 5.53
C PRO A 100 5.46 -4.74 4.14
N THR A 101 5.70 -6.01 3.88
CA THR A 101 5.37 -6.70 2.63
C THR A 101 4.75 -8.06 2.91
N ALA A 102 4.13 -8.65 1.91
CA ALA A 102 3.66 -10.04 1.95
C ALA A 102 4.29 -10.83 0.80
N ALA A 103 4.39 -12.14 0.98
CA ALA A 103 4.71 -13.08 -0.10
C ALA A 103 3.40 -13.62 -0.72
N PRO A 104 3.39 -14.02 -2.01
CA PRO A 104 2.17 -14.47 -2.69
C PRO A 104 1.47 -15.66 -2.01
N GLY A 105 2.24 -16.51 -1.34
CA GLY A 105 1.74 -17.71 -0.64
C GLY A 105 1.19 -17.48 0.77
N GLU A 106 1.33 -16.27 1.32
CA GLU A 106 0.84 -15.98 2.67
C GLU A 106 -0.70 -16.05 2.74
N SER A 107 -1.19 -16.48 3.90
CA SER A 107 -2.63 -16.56 4.18
C SER A 107 -3.30 -15.19 4.12
N LEU A 108 -4.41 -15.10 3.41
CA LEU A 108 -5.23 -13.89 3.34
C LEU A 108 -5.68 -13.42 4.73
N ILE A 109 -6.02 -14.35 5.63
CA ILE A 109 -6.44 -14.01 7.00
C ILE A 109 -5.30 -13.37 7.78
N GLU A 110 -4.10 -13.92 7.68
CA GLU A 110 -2.93 -13.38 8.37
C GLU A 110 -2.53 -12.01 7.83
N VAL A 111 -2.55 -11.85 6.51
CA VAL A 111 -2.31 -10.56 5.87
C VAL A 111 -3.35 -9.52 6.29
N ALA A 112 -4.63 -9.87 6.27
CA ALA A 112 -5.69 -8.98 6.72
C ALA A 112 -5.53 -8.58 8.19
N ARG A 113 -5.19 -9.52 9.05
CA ARG A 113 -4.92 -9.26 10.48
C ARG A 113 -3.76 -8.29 10.67
N ARG A 114 -2.67 -8.49 9.93
CA ARG A 114 -1.51 -7.61 9.96
C ARG A 114 -1.87 -6.20 9.48
N MET A 115 -2.63 -6.07 8.39
CA MET A 115 -3.08 -4.78 7.88
C MET A 115 -3.94 -4.01 8.90
N VAL A 116 -4.82 -4.71 9.63
CA VAL A 116 -5.62 -4.10 10.71
C VAL A 116 -4.73 -3.65 11.88
N ASN A 117 -3.86 -4.52 12.35
CA ASN A 117 -3.03 -4.25 13.52
C ASN A 117 -2.00 -3.14 13.30
N GLU A 118 -1.47 -3.04 12.08
CA GLU A 118 -0.45 -2.07 11.69
C GLU A 118 -1.04 -0.83 10.99
N HIS A 119 -2.36 -0.75 10.88
CA HIS A 119 -3.07 0.34 10.20
C HIS A 119 -2.63 0.58 8.75
N LEU A 120 -2.49 -0.48 7.98
CA LEU A 120 -2.03 -0.45 6.59
C LEU A 120 -3.21 -0.32 5.64
N GLY A 121 -3.21 0.71 4.81
CA GLY A 121 -4.20 0.90 3.74
C GLY A 121 -3.94 0.01 2.53
N CYS A 122 -2.68 -0.35 2.30
CA CYS A 122 -2.25 -1.31 1.30
C CYS A 122 -0.99 -2.05 1.75
N LEU A 123 -0.74 -3.20 1.14
CA LEU A 123 0.42 -4.03 1.44
C LEU A 123 1.01 -4.55 0.12
N PRO A 124 2.25 -4.17 -0.21
CA PRO A 124 2.94 -4.72 -1.37
C PRO A 124 3.20 -6.21 -1.23
N VAL A 125 2.96 -6.94 -2.31
CA VAL A 125 3.29 -8.36 -2.42
C VAL A 125 4.53 -8.52 -3.26
N VAL A 126 5.55 -9.14 -2.70
CA VAL A 126 6.88 -9.23 -3.30
C VAL A 126 7.38 -10.66 -3.36
N GLU A 127 8.24 -10.93 -4.33
CA GLU A 127 9.05 -12.14 -4.45
C GLU A 127 10.52 -11.77 -4.38
N ALA A 128 11.31 -12.57 -3.67
CA ALA A 128 12.74 -12.37 -3.57
C ALA A 128 13.45 -12.78 -4.88
N GLU A 129 14.31 -11.90 -5.37
CA GLU A 129 15.23 -12.18 -6.45
C GLU A 129 16.64 -11.70 -6.04
N GLY A 130 17.42 -12.57 -5.43
CA GLY A 130 18.64 -12.16 -4.74
C GLY A 130 18.35 -11.18 -3.61
N ASP A 131 19.00 -10.02 -3.63
CA ASP A 131 18.77 -8.95 -2.66
C ASP A 131 17.60 -8.03 -3.05
N ARG A 132 16.97 -8.27 -4.19
CA ARG A 132 15.85 -7.47 -4.70
C ARG A 132 14.50 -8.05 -4.24
N ARG A 133 13.55 -7.19 -4.02
CA ARG A 133 12.15 -7.54 -3.74
C ARG A 133 11.31 -7.15 -4.97
N LEU A 134 11.10 -8.11 -5.88
CA LEU A 134 10.25 -7.85 -7.05
C LEU A 134 8.81 -7.68 -6.63
N MET A 135 8.19 -6.59 -7.02
CA MET A 135 6.78 -6.36 -6.75
C MET A 135 5.92 -7.15 -7.73
N VAL A 136 5.11 -8.08 -7.21
CA VAL A 136 4.27 -8.98 -8.01
C VAL A 136 2.77 -8.70 -7.81
N GLY A 137 2.41 -7.91 -6.82
CA GLY A 137 1.03 -7.55 -6.54
C GLY A 137 0.90 -6.50 -5.46
N LEU A 138 -0.35 -6.09 -5.23
CA LEU A 138 -0.73 -5.15 -4.18
C LEU A 138 -2.04 -5.60 -3.54
N VAL A 139 -2.07 -5.67 -2.21
CA VAL A 139 -3.30 -5.88 -1.45
C VAL A 139 -3.78 -4.52 -0.97
N VAL A 140 -5.05 -4.23 -1.20
CA VAL A 140 -5.68 -2.97 -0.79
C VAL A 140 -6.80 -3.28 0.20
N GLU A 141 -6.88 -2.49 1.27
CA GLU A 141 -7.88 -2.64 2.32
C GLU A 141 -9.31 -2.73 1.77
N SER A 142 -9.66 -1.90 0.80
CA SER A 142 -10.99 -1.90 0.19
C SER A 142 -11.33 -3.21 -0.52
N ASP A 143 -10.36 -3.92 -1.07
CA ASP A 143 -10.59 -5.23 -1.70
C ASP A 143 -10.88 -6.30 -0.64
N LEU A 144 -10.20 -6.25 0.49
CA LEU A 144 -10.47 -7.13 1.63
C LEU A 144 -11.86 -6.91 2.20
N LEU A 145 -12.29 -5.66 2.34
CA LEU A 145 -13.63 -5.31 2.78
C LEU A 145 -14.70 -5.83 1.81
N ARG A 146 -14.49 -5.70 0.51
CA ARG A 146 -15.40 -6.25 -0.51
C ARG A 146 -15.55 -7.76 -0.38
N LEU A 147 -14.46 -8.48 -0.15
CA LEU A 147 -14.49 -9.93 0.06
C LEU A 147 -15.27 -10.32 1.33
N ALA A 148 -15.10 -9.55 2.41
CA ALA A 148 -15.80 -9.78 3.67
C ALA A 148 -17.32 -9.57 3.56
N TYR A 149 -17.74 -8.60 2.76
CA TYR A 149 -19.14 -8.21 2.58
C TYR A 149 -19.80 -8.80 1.32
N ALA A 150 -19.05 -9.48 0.46
CA ALA A 150 -19.60 -10.11 -0.74
C ALA A 150 -20.65 -11.16 -0.37
N PRO A 151 -21.86 -11.16 -0.98
CA PRO A 151 -22.84 -12.21 -0.76
C PRO A 151 -22.27 -13.55 -1.18
N ALA A 152 -22.63 -14.60 -0.44
CA ALA A 152 -22.23 -15.97 -0.72
C ALA A 152 -22.82 -16.41 -2.08
N GLY A 153 -22.08 -16.19 -3.18
CA GLY A 153 -22.53 -16.51 -4.54
C GLY A 153 -21.88 -15.69 -5.64
N ALA A 154 -21.17 -14.62 -5.30
CA ALA A 154 -20.52 -13.75 -6.29
C ALA A 154 -19.09 -14.18 -6.71
N ALA A 155 -18.70 -15.41 -6.41
CA ALA A 155 -17.42 -15.99 -6.83
C ALA A 155 -17.65 -16.90 -8.04
N GLY A 156 -17.79 -16.30 -9.24
CA GLY A 156 -17.92 -17.07 -10.47
C GLY A 156 -18.48 -16.25 -11.62
N SER A 157 -17.70 -15.37 -12.19
CA SER A 157 -17.84 -14.90 -13.56
C SER A 157 -16.48 -14.44 -14.05
#